data_b4a0850858a8625d6466d17600f1608d
#
_entry.id   b4a0850858a8625d6466d17600f1608d
#
_cell.length_a   1.000
_cell.length_b   1.000
_cell.length_c   1.000
_cell.angle_alpha   90.00
_cell.angle_beta   90.00
_cell.angle_gamma   90.00
#
_symmetry.space_group_name_H-M   'P 1'
#
loop_
_entity.id
_entity.type
_entity.pdbx_description
1 polymer ?
#
loop_
_entity_poly.entity_id
_entity_poly.type
_entity_poly.pdbx_seq_one_letter_code
_entity_poly.pdbx_strand_id
1 'polypeptide(L)'
;MKTLIEKLEWLLGLGGTKRDIAFLCVSGAALVLSLLQMQPFPFDIAWVAIILCGVPIILEAVIGLVTAFDIKADVLVSLALIASVCIGEDFAAGEVAFIMQIGALLEDLTVAKARAGIEKLVHLTPQTARLLTDGGETIVPAEHVKIGDRLRVLPGESVPVDGVILSGQTSINQAVMTGESLPVDKAAGDPVSSGTVNQFGAFEMEATRVGEDSSIQRMIQLVQSADAGKAKIVGLADRWATWIVVIALTAAALTWAISGEIIRAVTILVVFCPCALVLATPTAIMAAIGNATKHGFLVRAGDALERLAKVRKVAFDKTGTLTYGTPQVVAVRRVSDAYKESEVYALAAAAEQLSEHPLGKAVVRSFRQSSAGQPADAADFKMVPGRGVEATVSGKRVLAGNAELLAENGIAVSCEAEAAQYRQQGCTVIFIAADGCLAGYIALADTLRAESAATIEALQRTGVEPVLLTGDHENAARSIASQLHIREVHANCLPEDKLRYIDGYQNGGEPVCMIGDGINDAPALKKAMVGIAMGGVGSDIAVDAADIALVDDEVKELPHLIALSKRMMTTIKLNLSFSMGLNFLAIVLAITGILNPVVGALVHNAGSVLVIINSALLLKWRKRK
;
A
#
# COMPACT_ATOMS: atom_id res chain seq x y z
N MET A 1 -25.59 -32.16 -9.71
CA MET A 1 -24.77 -31.34 -10.60
C MET A 1 -23.70 -30.58 -9.82
N LYS A 2 -24.01 -29.81 -8.76
CA LYS A 2 -23.00 -29.12 -7.91
C LYS A 2 -21.89 -30.03 -7.37
N THR A 3 -22.25 -31.20 -6.81
CA THR A 3 -21.29 -32.17 -6.25
C THR A 3 -20.36 -32.80 -7.30
N LEU A 4 -20.79 -32.90 -8.57
CA LEU A 4 -19.96 -33.38 -9.67
C LEU A 4 -18.95 -32.31 -10.09
N ILE A 5 -19.40 -31.06 -10.15
CA ILE A 5 -18.55 -29.91 -10.49
C ILE A 5 -17.46 -29.72 -9.42
N GLU A 6 -17.81 -29.74 -8.14
CA GLU A 6 -16.84 -29.66 -7.02
C GLU A 6 -15.79 -30.77 -7.07
N LYS A 7 -16.18 -32.00 -7.46
CA LYS A 7 -15.24 -33.11 -7.66
C LYS A 7 -14.32 -32.90 -8.86
N LEU A 8 -14.82 -32.33 -9.94
CA LEU A 8 -14.01 -32.03 -11.13
C LEU A 8 -13.03 -30.89 -10.86
N GLU A 9 -13.46 -29.84 -10.19
CA GLU A 9 -12.59 -28.75 -9.76
C GLU A 9 -11.50 -29.23 -8.80
N TRP A 10 -11.85 -30.11 -7.84
CA TRP A 10 -10.87 -30.74 -6.96
C TRP A 10 -9.86 -31.61 -7.73
N LEU A 11 -10.33 -32.35 -8.74
CA LEU A 11 -9.47 -33.19 -9.58
C LEU A 11 -8.50 -32.32 -10.42
N LEU A 12 -8.99 -31.23 -10.97
CA LEU A 12 -8.18 -30.27 -11.73
C LEU A 12 -7.16 -29.54 -10.83
N GLY A 13 -7.47 -29.30 -9.56
CA GLY A 13 -6.56 -28.68 -8.58
C GLY A 13 -5.50 -29.63 -8.00
N LEU A 14 -5.63 -30.95 -8.16
CA LEU A 14 -4.68 -31.94 -7.63
C LEU A 14 -3.31 -31.81 -8.28
N GLY A 15 -2.25 -31.62 -7.45
CA GLY A 15 -0.86 -31.59 -7.89
C GLY A 15 -0.30 -30.20 -8.27
N GLY A 16 -1.16 -29.20 -8.45
CA GLY A 16 -0.77 -27.82 -8.69
C GLY A 16 0.30 -27.63 -9.79
N THR A 17 1.07 -26.58 -9.72
CA THR A 17 2.12 -26.18 -10.70
C THR A 17 3.11 -27.30 -11.05
N LYS A 18 3.43 -28.21 -10.10
CA LYS A 18 4.36 -29.32 -10.37
C LYS A 18 3.77 -30.34 -11.35
N ARG A 19 2.47 -30.64 -11.22
CA ARG A 19 1.76 -31.52 -12.15
C ARG A 19 1.74 -30.91 -13.55
N ASP A 20 1.44 -29.61 -13.65
CA ASP A 20 1.32 -28.91 -14.93
C ASP A 20 2.65 -28.86 -15.67
N ILE A 21 3.74 -28.64 -14.95
CA ILE A 21 5.11 -28.76 -15.51
C ILE A 21 5.39 -30.20 -16.00
N ALA A 22 5.01 -31.22 -15.22
CA ALA A 22 5.21 -32.61 -15.63
C ALA A 22 4.38 -32.96 -16.88
N PHE A 23 3.10 -32.54 -16.93
CA PHE A 23 2.25 -32.72 -18.10
C PHE A 23 2.82 -32.03 -19.34
N LEU A 24 3.31 -30.82 -19.20
CA LEU A 24 3.96 -30.09 -20.30
C LEU A 24 5.23 -30.80 -20.78
N CYS A 25 6.09 -31.27 -19.88
CA CYS A 25 7.30 -32.00 -20.30
C CYS A 25 6.98 -33.27 -21.09
N VAL A 26 5.99 -34.05 -20.61
CA VAL A 26 5.57 -35.28 -21.30
C VAL A 26 4.88 -34.98 -22.63
N SER A 27 4.00 -33.98 -22.66
CA SER A 27 3.31 -33.55 -23.88
C SER A 27 4.25 -32.99 -24.92
N GLY A 28 5.24 -32.17 -24.50
CA GLY A 28 6.27 -31.64 -25.39
C GLY A 28 7.13 -32.73 -26.02
N ALA A 29 7.55 -33.73 -25.23
CA ALA A 29 8.28 -34.88 -25.75
C ALA A 29 7.42 -35.70 -26.75
N ALA A 30 6.14 -35.90 -26.45
CA ALA A 30 5.22 -36.60 -27.36
C ALA A 30 5.04 -35.86 -28.68
N LEU A 31 4.90 -34.52 -28.65
CA LEU A 31 4.79 -33.71 -29.87
C LEU A 31 6.06 -33.73 -30.72
N VAL A 32 7.25 -33.71 -30.08
CA VAL A 32 8.51 -33.85 -30.81
C VAL A 32 8.61 -35.21 -31.50
N LEU A 33 8.21 -36.30 -30.83
CA LEU A 33 8.18 -37.66 -31.43
C LEU A 33 7.15 -37.76 -32.57
N SER A 34 5.99 -37.14 -32.42
CA SER A 34 4.99 -37.06 -33.48
C SER A 34 5.51 -36.28 -34.69
N LEU A 35 6.17 -35.14 -34.49
CA LEU A 35 6.78 -34.35 -35.55
C LEU A 35 7.88 -35.12 -36.30
N LEU A 36 8.65 -35.96 -35.61
CA LEU A 36 9.68 -36.83 -36.22
C LEU A 36 9.07 -38.08 -36.87
N GLN A 37 7.75 -38.20 -36.92
CA GLN A 37 7.01 -39.35 -37.50
C GLN A 37 7.38 -40.70 -36.88
N MET A 38 7.92 -40.68 -35.63
CA MET A 38 8.20 -41.87 -34.86
C MET A 38 6.85 -42.38 -34.23
N GLN A 39 6.14 -43.25 -34.95
CA GLN A 39 4.85 -43.78 -34.51
C GLN A 39 5.03 -45.23 -34.00
N PRO A 40 5.37 -45.38 -32.69
CA PRO A 40 5.41 -46.73 -32.08
C PRO A 40 4.02 -47.36 -31.82
N PHE A 41 2.96 -46.55 -31.99
CA PHE A 41 1.58 -46.95 -31.75
C PHE A 41 0.72 -46.82 -33.03
N PRO A 42 -0.46 -47.48 -33.10
CA PRO A 42 -1.38 -47.36 -34.24
C PRO A 42 -2.12 -46.00 -34.31
N PHE A 43 -1.88 -45.08 -33.36
CA PHE A 43 -2.42 -43.72 -33.28
C PHE A 43 -1.28 -42.70 -33.14
N ASP A 44 -1.56 -41.47 -33.52
CA ASP A 44 -0.56 -40.39 -33.39
C ASP A 44 -0.23 -40.14 -31.92
N ILE A 45 1.07 -40.08 -31.61
CA ILE A 45 1.54 -39.86 -30.23
C ILE A 45 1.15 -38.46 -29.70
N ALA A 46 0.74 -37.51 -30.56
CA ALA A 46 0.17 -36.22 -30.22
C ALA A 46 -1.08 -36.33 -29.34
N TRP A 47 -1.78 -37.45 -29.34
CA TRP A 47 -2.90 -37.73 -28.44
C TRP A 47 -2.51 -37.63 -26.96
N VAL A 48 -1.26 -37.85 -26.61
CA VAL A 48 -0.76 -37.65 -25.25
C VAL A 48 -0.89 -36.18 -24.85
N ALA A 49 -0.55 -35.26 -25.75
CA ALA A 49 -0.70 -33.83 -25.49
C ALA A 49 -2.18 -33.41 -25.45
N ILE A 50 -3.01 -33.95 -26.34
CA ILE A 50 -4.46 -33.69 -26.36
C ILE A 50 -5.09 -34.13 -25.04
N ILE A 51 -4.71 -35.28 -24.49
CA ILE A 51 -5.27 -35.80 -23.24
C ILE A 51 -4.74 -35.01 -22.04
N LEU A 52 -3.43 -34.83 -21.93
CA LEU A 52 -2.83 -34.22 -20.75
C LEU A 52 -3.04 -32.70 -20.66
N CYS A 53 -3.04 -32.00 -21.79
CA CYS A 53 -3.22 -30.54 -21.83
C CYS A 53 -4.62 -30.14 -22.32
N GLY A 54 -5.20 -30.83 -23.32
CA GLY A 54 -6.47 -30.46 -23.93
C GLY A 54 -7.69 -30.80 -23.08
N VAL A 55 -7.70 -31.98 -22.43
CA VAL A 55 -8.85 -32.37 -21.59
C VAL A 55 -9.07 -31.41 -20.42
N PRO A 56 -8.06 -30.96 -19.66
CA PRO A 56 -8.23 -29.93 -18.64
C PRO A 56 -8.89 -28.66 -19.18
N ILE A 57 -8.43 -28.14 -20.32
CA ILE A 57 -8.97 -26.92 -20.96
C ILE A 57 -10.45 -27.10 -21.30
N ILE A 58 -10.82 -28.24 -21.88
CA ILE A 58 -12.22 -28.56 -22.23
C ILE A 58 -13.09 -28.67 -20.97
N LEU A 59 -12.58 -29.28 -19.90
CA LEU A 59 -13.31 -29.41 -18.64
C LEU A 59 -13.54 -28.05 -17.98
N GLU A 60 -12.56 -27.20 -17.95
CA GLU A 60 -12.67 -25.82 -17.43
C GLU A 60 -13.69 -25.00 -18.24
N ALA A 61 -13.65 -25.10 -19.56
CA ALA A 61 -14.63 -24.46 -20.44
C ALA A 61 -16.06 -24.92 -20.16
N VAL A 62 -16.29 -26.24 -19.98
CA VAL A 62 -17.60 -26.82 -19.67
C VAL A 62 -18.08 -26.39 -18.29
N ILE A 63 -17.20 -26.39 -17.28
CA ILE A 63 -17.53 -25.95 -15.93
C ILE A 63 -17.94 -24.48 -15.97
N GLY A 64 -17.17 -23.61 -16.60
CA GLY A 64 -17.45 -22.18 -16.72
C GLY A 64 -18.78 -21.89 -17.43
N LEU A 65 -19.06 -22.63 -18.52
CA LEU A 65 -20.31 -22.49 -19.28
C LEU A 65 -21.54 -22.94 -18.47
N VAL A 66 -21.42 -24.02 -17.70
CA VAL A 66 -22.53 -24.59 -16.92
C VAL A 66 -22.78 -23.83 -15.62
N THR A 67 -21.73 -23.29 -14.98
CA THR A 67 -21.85 -22.62 -13.67
C THR A 67 -22.23 -21.15 -13.78
N ALA A 68 -21.62 -20.43 -14.72
CA ALA A 68 -21.74 -18.98 -14.82
C ALA A 68 -22.31 -18.48 -16.16
N PHE A 69 -22.60 -19.36 -17.12
CA PHE A 69 -22.92 -19.03 -18.53
C PHE A 69 -21.82 -18.11 -19.13
N ASP A 70 -20.57 -18.33 -18.71
CA ASP A 70 -19.42 -17.49 -19.01
C ASP A 70 -18.74 -18.00 -20.28
N ILE A 71 -18.91 -17.23 -21.36
CA ILE A 71 -18.28 -17.55 -22.65
C ILE A 71 -16.88 -16.93 -22.66
N LYS A 72 -15.92 -17.64 -22.05
CA LYS A 72 -14.51 -17.27 -22.01
C LYS A 72 -13.71 -17.83 -23.20
N ALA A 73 -12.45 -17.45 -23.23
CA ALA A 73 -11.46 -17.93 -24.20
C ALA A 73 -11.39 -19.47 -24.28
N ASP A 74 -11.52 -20.15 -23.13
CA ASP A 74 -11.43 -21.61 -23.01
C ASP A 74 -12.51 -22.34 -23.85
N VAL A 75 -13.70 -21.74 -23.99
CA VAL A 75 -14.77 -22.26 -24.86
C VAL A 75 -14.31 -22.22 -26.33
N LEU A 76 -13.69 -21.14 -26.75
CA LEU A 76 -13.19 -20.98 -28.12
C LEU A 76 -12.09 -21.98 -28.43
N VAL A 77 -11.14 -22.13 -27.52
CA VAL A 77 -10.03 -23.08 -27.63
C VAL A 77 -10.54 -24.52 -27.62
N SER A 78 -11.49 -24.82 -26.74
CA SER A 78 -12.14 -26.16 -26.71
C SER A 78 -12.81 -26.51 -28.03
N LEU A 79 -13.51 -25.54 -28.64
CA LEU A 79 -14.11 -25.73 -29.97
C LEU A 79 -13.04 -25.93 -31.05
N ALA A 80 -11.94 -25.16 -30.98
CA ALA A 80 -10.82 -25.30 -31.92
C ALA A 80 -10.15 -26.68 -31.79
N LEU A 81 -9.91 -27.17 -30.56
CA LEU A 81 -9.34 -28.49 -30.29
C LEU A 81 -10.24 -29.60 -30.85
N ILE A 82 -11.52 -29.56 -30.52
CA ILE A 82 -12.49 -30.56 -31.01
C ILE A 82 -12.56 -30.53 -32.54
N ALA A 83 -12.63 -29.36 -33.15
CA ALA A 83 -12.66 -29.20 -34.59
C ALA A 83 -11.37 -29.76 -35.26
N SER A 84 -10.20 -29.50 -34.70
CA SER A 84 -8.91 -30.02 -35.22
C SER A 84 -8.88 -31.57 -35.19
N VAL A 85 -9.30 -32.17 -34.08
CA VAL A 85 -9.41 -33.64 -33.98
C VAL A 85 -10.41 -34.19 -34.99
N CYS A 86 -11.59 -33.56 -35.17
CA CYS A 86 -12.61 -34.00 -36.12
C CYS A 86 -12.15 -33.97 -37.58
N ILE A 87 -11.21 -33.09 -37.96
CA ILE A 87 -10.66 -33.01 -39.32
C ILE A 87 -9.40 -33.87 -39.50
N GLY A 88 -8.96 -34.60 -38.44
CA GLY A 88 -7.78 -35.47 -38.48
C GLY A 88 -6.44 -34.77 -38.34
N GLU A 89 -6.45 -33.53 -37.86
CA GLU A 89 -5.24 -32.74 -37.58
C GLU A 89 -4.81 -32.93 -36.13
N ASP A 90 -4.51 -34.19 -35.73
CA ASP A 90 -4.20 -34.56 -34.33
C ASP A 90 -2.97 -33.85 -33.79
N PHE A 91 -1.90 -33.69 -34.62
CA PHE A 91 -0.72 -32.95 -34.24
C PHE A 91 -1.04 -31.48 -33.94
N ALA A 92 -1.81 -30.81 -34.80
CA ALA A 92 -2.20 -29.41 -34.59
C ALA A 92 -3.06 -29.25 -33.34
N ALA A 93 -3.98 -30.19 -33.06
CA ALA A 93 -4.77 -30.18 -31.81
C ALA A 93 -3.86 -30.30 -30.56
N GLY A 94 -2.92 -31.25 -30.55
CA GLY A 94 -2.01 -31.47 -29.46
C GLY A 94 -1.07 -30.26 -29.22
N GLU A 95 -0.56 -29.66 -30.31
CA GLU A 95 0.27 -28.49 -30.24
C GLU A 95 -0.46 -27.27 -29.68
N VAL A 96 -1.70 -27.01 -30.13
CA VAL A 96 -2.55 -25.93 -29.60
C VAL A 96 -2.80 -26.13 -28.11
N ALA A 97 -3.18 -27.35 -27.68
CA ALA A 97 -3.39 -27.67 -26.28
C ALA A 97 -2.12 -27.44 -25.43
N PHE A 98 -0.97 -27.88 -25.93
CA PHE A 98 0.33 -27.73 -25.28
C PHE A 98 0.74 -26.25 -25.13
N ILE A 99 0.60 -25.47 -26.20
CA ILE A 99 0.96 -24.04 -26.19
C ILE A 99 0.02 -23.26 -25.25
N MET A 100 -1.27 -23.58 -25.24
CA MET A 100 -2.22 -22.94 -24.34
C MET A 100 -1.91 -23.26 -22.87
N GLN A 101 -1.54 -24.49 -22.56
CA GLN A 101 -1.14 -24.88 -21.21
C GLN A 101 0.16 -24.20 -20.78
N ILE A 102 1.13 -23.97 -21.68
CA ILE A 102 2.30 -23.13 -21.42
C ILE A 102 1.86 -21.71 -21.05
N GLY A 103 0.94 -21.14 -21.82
CA GLY A 103 0.39 -19.81 -21.56
C GLY A 103 -0.22 -19.71 -20.16
N ALA A 104 -1.10 -20.64 -19.80
CA ALA A 104 -1.74 -20.71 -18.48
C ALA A 104 -0.71 -20.87 -17.34
N LEU A 105 0.29 -21.76 -17.51
CA LEU A 105 1.37 -21.92 -16.52
C LEU A 105 2.19 -20.65 -16.32
N LEU A 106 2.55 -19.94 -17.40
CA LEU A 106 3.30 -18.68 -17.33
C LEU A 106 2.48 -17.58 -16.65
N GLU A 107 1.16 -17.58 -16.86
CA GLU A 107 0.22 -16.71 -16.18
C GLU A 107 0.24 -16.97 -14.68
N ASP A 108 0.00 -18.21 -14.26
CA ASP A 108 -0.01 -18.62 -12.86
C ASP A 108 1.30 -18.32 -12.16
N LEU A 109 2.44 -18.61 -12.79
CA LEU A 109 3.76 -18.29 -12.25
C LEU A 109 3.99 -16.80 -12.11
N THR A 110 3.46 -15.99 -13.02
CA THR A 110 3.61 -14.53 -12.99
C THR A 110 2.73 -13.92 -11.91
N VAL A 111 1.48 -14.36 -11.79
CA VAL A 111 0.56 -13.98 -10.73
C VAL A 111 1.08 -14.42 -9.37
N ALA A 112 1.55 -15.68 -9.24
CA ALA A 112 2.16 -16.20 -8.02
C ALA A 112 3.41 -15.40 -7.63
N LYS A 113 4.25 -15.01 -8.58
CA LYS A 113 5.45 -14.20 -8.32
C LYS A 113 5.12 -12.76 -7.92
N ALA A 114 4.05 -12.18 -8.46
CA ALA A 114 3.52 -10.89 -8.03
C ALA A 114 2.92 -10.98 -6.61
N ARG A 115 2.23 -12.09 -6.29
CA ARG A 115 1.69 -12.38 -4.94
C ARG A 115 2.75 -12.78 -3.92
N ALA A 116 3.89 -13.31 -4.31
CA ALA A 116 4.95 -13.76 -3.41
C ALA A 116 5.53 -12.63 -2.52
N GLY A 117 5.40 -11.37 -2.92
CA GLY A 117 5.69 -10.21 -2.07
C GLY A 117 4.74 -10.12 -0.87
N ILE A 118 3.48 -10.45 -1.07
CA ILE A 118 2.40 -10.46 -0.07
C ILE A 118 2.53 -11.71 0.83
N GLU A 119 2.82 -12.86 0.24
CA GLU A 119 3.01 -14.12 0.97
C GLU A 119 4.22 -14.07 1.92
N LYS A 120 5.27 -13.35 1.58
CA LYS A 120 6.39 -13.07 2.48
C LYS A 120 5.98 -12.32 3.74
N LEU A 121 4.98 -11.44 3.68
CA LEU A 121 4.44 -10.75 4.87
C LEU A 121 3.72 -11.73 5.80
N VAL A 122 3.01 -12.72 5.27
CA VAL A 122 2.35 -13.78 6.07
C VAL A 122 3.40 -14.63 6.81
N HIS A 123 4.52 -14.93 6.18
CA HIS A 123 5.63 -15.69 6.80
C HIS A 123 6.40 -14.87 7.86
N LEU A 124 6.22 -13.57 7.94
CA LEU A 124 6.81 -12.71 8.97
C LEU A 124 5.97 -12.67 10.26
N THR A 125 4.78 -13.26 10.26
CA THR A 125 3.97 -13.41 11.48
C THR A 125 4.67 -14.34 12.46
N PRO A 126 5.04 -13.86 13.66
CA PRO A 126 5.65 -14.69 14.67
C PRO A 126 4.72 -15.85 15.05
N GLN A 127 5.24 -17.07 15.06
CA GLN A 127 4.45 -18.24 15.37
C GLN A 127 4.35 -18.50 16.88
N THR A 128 5.32 -18.01 17.66
CA THR A 128 5.43 -18.24 19.09
C THR A 128 5.72 -16.96 19.85
N ALA A 129 5.31 -16.93 21.12
CA ALA A 129 5.58 -15.88 22.08
C ALA A 129 6.14 -16.46 23.37
N ARG A 130 7.01 -15.72 24.06
CA ARG A 130 7.59 -16.10 25.34
C ARG A 130 6.83 -15.37 26.45
N LEU A 131 5.87 -16.09 27.05
CA LEU A 131 4.99 -15.58 28.10
C LEU A 131 5.70 -15.65 29.46
N LEU A 132 5.65 -14.56 30.21
CA LEU A 132 6.13 -14.48 31.58
C LEU A 132 4.97 -14.73 32.55
N THR A 133 5.11 -15.76 33.40
CA THR A 133 4.15 -16.11 34.45
C THR A 133 4.85 -16.17 35.78
N ASP A 134 4.11 -16.19 36.88
CA ASP A 134 4.68 -16.34 38.22
C ASP A 134 5.51 -17.66 38.41
N GLY A 135 5.29 -18.62 37.52
CA GLY A 135 6.01 -19.90 37.50
C GLY A 135 7.25 -19.92 36.59
N GLY A 136 7.57 -18.81 35.93
CA GLY A 136 8.70 -18.69 34.99
C GLY A 136 8.28 -18.39 33.54
N GLU A 137 9.20 -18.65 32.61
CA GLU A 137 8.98 -18.41 31.17
C GLU A 137 8.35 -19.65 30.52
N THR A 138 7.33 -19.43 29.68
CA THR A 138 6.68 -20.47 28.88
C THR A 138 6.54 -20.03 27.45
N ILE A 139 6.95 -20.87 26.48
CA ILE A 139 6.75 -20.61 25.05
C ILE A 139 5.33 -21.07 24.68
N VAL A 140 4.53 -20.16 24.16
CA VAL A 140 3.15 -20.39 23.71
C VAL A 140 3.00 -19.99 22.24
N PRO A 141 2.03 -20.54 21.50
CA PRO A 141 1.65 -20.00 20.20
C PRO A 141 1.27 -18.53 20.32
N ALA A 142 1.69 -17.66 19.39
CA ALA A 142 1.43 -16.23 19.45
C ALA A 142 -0.07 -15.90 19.42
N GLU A 143 -0.89 -16.77 18.81
CA GLU A 143 -2.36 -16.68 18.79
C GLU A 143 -3.03 -16.88 20.16
N HIS A 144 -2.33 -17.44 21.14
CA HIS A 144 -2.83 -17.66 22.51
C HIS A 144 -2.52 -16.50 23.45
N VAL A 145 -1.74 -15.51 23.01
CA VAL A 145 -1.42 -14.32 23.81
C VAL A 145 -2.66 -13.43 23.95
N LYS A 146 -2.86 -12.90 25.16
CA LYS A 146 -4.00 -12.03 25.50
C LYS A 146 -3.50 -10.62 25.82
N ILE A 147 -4.40 -9.65 25.66
CA ILE A 147 -4.12 -8.26 26.06
C ILE A 147 -3.81 -8.25 27.58
N GLY A 148 -2.75 -7.54 27.96
CA GLY A 148 -2.23 -7.46 29.31
C GLY A 148 -1.20 -8.55 29.67
N ASP A 149 -0.96 -9.55 28.79
CA ASP A 149 0.07 -10.55 29.03
C ASP A 149 1.47 -9.91 28.98
N ARG A 150 2.34 -10.35 29.88
CA ARG A 150 3.74 -9.95 29.93
C ARG A 150 4.58 -10.91 29.13
N LEU A 151 5.31 -10.38 28.16
CA LEU A 151 6.12 -11.14 27.23
C LEU A 151 7.58 -10.69 27.32
N ARG A 152 8.51 -11.63 27.09
CA ARG A 152 9.93 -11.32 26.91
C ARG A 152 10.34 -11.57 25.46
N VAL A 153 11.09 -10.63 24.88
CA VAL A 153 11.61 -10.73 23.50
C VAL A 153 13.13 -10.66 23.56
N LEU A 154 13.76 -11.73 23.08
CA LEU A 154 15.23 -11.86 23.06
C LEU A 154 15.82 -11.30 21.76
N PRO A 155 17.13 -10.97 21.74
CA PRO A 155 17.80 -10.58 20.49
C PRO A 155 17.66 -11.65 19.41
N GLY A 156 17.31 -11.24 18.19
CA GLY A 156 17.02 -12.10 17.05
C GLY A 156 15.59 -12.61 16.97
N GLU A 157 14.78 -12.45 18.01
CA GLU A 157 13.35 -12.81 17.98
C GLU A 157 12.48 -11.70 17.36
N SER A 158 11.41 -12.11 16.70
CA SER A 158 10.38 -11.17 16.24
C SER A 158 9.41 -10.84 17.38
N VAL A 159 8.97 -9.59 17.46
CA VAL A 159 7.94 -9.14 18.40
C VAL A 159 6.62 -9.85 18.06
N PRO A 160 6.05 -10.66 19.00
CA PRO A 160 4.94 -11.54 18.67
C PRO A 160 3.60 -10.82 18.49
N VAL A 161 3.34 -9.78 19.27
CA VAL A 161 2.10 -8.98 19.28
C VAL A 161 2.45 -7.52 19.51
N ASP A 162 1.50 -6.60 19.28
CA ASP A 162 1.75 -5.20 19.61
C ASP A 162 1.73 -4.99 21.12
N GLY A 163 2.60 -4.11 21.61
CA GLY A 163 2.69 -3.85 23.05
C GLY A 163 3.51 -2.63 23.40
N VAL A 164 3.72 -2.46 24.70
CA VAL A 164 4.55 -1.40 25.28
C VAL A 164 5.67 -2.03 26.10
N ILE A 165 6.88 -1.53 25.95
CA ILE A 165 8.04 -1.99 26.72
C ILE A 165 7.84 -1.63 28.20
N LEU A 166 7.92 -2.63 29.08
CA LEU A 166 7.85 -2.45 30.52
C LEU A 166 9.26 -2.27 31.12
N SER A 167 10.25 -3.01 30.61
CA SER A 167 11.62 -2.97 31.10
C SER A 167 12.60 -3.37 30.01
N GLY A 168 13.85 -2.90 30.12
CA GLY A 168 14.91 -3.17 29.16
C GLY A 168 15.14 -1.99 28.20
N GLN A 169 16.24 -2.09 27.44
CA GLN A 169 16.58 -1.21 26.32
C GLN A 169 16.90 -2.10 25.13
N THR A 170 16.41 -1.73 23.98
CA THR A 170 16.49 -2.53 22.77
C THR A 170 16.69 -1.67 21.55
N SER A 171 17.23 -2.26 20.49
CA SER A 171 17.27 -1.68 19.15
C SER A 171 16.46 -2.59 18.21
N ILE A 172 15.37 -2.07 17.66
CA ILE A 172 14.39 -2.84 16.90
C ILE A 172 14.49 -2.50 15.41
N ASN A 173 14.69 -3.54 14.61
CA ASN A 173 14.58 -3.43 13.16
C ASN A 173 13.09 -3.41 12.76
N GLN A 174 12.63 -2.27 12.29
CA GLN A 174 11.25 -2.05 11.84
C GLN A 174 11.12 -2.13 10.31
N ALA A 175 12.13 -2.58 9.59
CA ALA A 175 12.15 -2.58 8.12
C ALA A 175 10.95 -3.30 7.48
N VAL A 176 10.39 -4.29 8.17
CA VAL A 176 9.18 -5.01 7.75
C VAL A 176 7.94 -4.09 7.73
N MET A 177 7.91 -3.11 8.66
CA MET A 177 6.80 -2.18 8.85
C MET A 177 7.04 -0.84 8.16
N THR A 178 8.27 -0.33 8.23
CA THR A 178 8.62 1.03 7.78
C THR A 178 9.45 1.06 6.49
N GLY A 179 10.02 -0.07 6.09
CA GLY A 179 10.96 -0.13 4.97
C GLY A 179 12.38 0.40 5.29
N GLU A 180 12.59 0.98 6.47
CA GLU A 180 13.89 1.50 6.89
C GLU A 180 14.77 0.40 7.49
N SER A 181 16.01 0.28 6.95
CA SER A 181 16.95 -0.76 7.38
C SER A 181 17.69 -0.43 8.68
N LEU A 182 17.66 0.82 9.14
CA LEU A 182 18.31 1.22 10.37
C LEU A 182 17.44 0.89 11.57
N PRO A 183 17.98 0.16 12.57
CA PRO A 183 17.27 -0.14 13.80
C PRO A 183 16.95 1.14 14.59
N VAL A 184 15.80 1.13 15.25
CA VAL A 184 15.36 2.23 16.12
C VAL A 184 15.53 1.83 17.57
N ASP A 185 16.22 2.68 18.34
CA ASP A 185 16.39 2.45 19.78
C ASP A 185 15.07 2.69 20.53
N LYS A 186 14.72 1.75 21.41
CA LYS A 186 13.50 1.73 22.22
C LYS A 186 13.82 1.45 23.68
N ALA A 187 13.07 2.09 24.56
CA ALA A 187 13.19 1.98 26.02
C ALA A 187 11.82 1.73 26.69
N ALA A 188 11.82 1.56 28.00
CA ALA A 188 10.59 1.41 28.78
C ALA A 188 9.62 2.58 28.52
N GLY A 189 8.35 2.24 28.23
CA GLY A 189 7.30 3.18 27.83
C GLY A 189 7.11 3.33 26.33
N ASP A 190 8.05 2.86 25.50
CA ASP A 190 7.93 2.96 24.04
C ASP A 190 7.04 1.83 23.47
N PRO A 191 6.23 2.14 22.44
CA PRO A 191 5.43 1.13 21.75
C PRO A 191 6.30 0.27 20.82
N VAL A 192 5.94 -1.00 20.70
CA VAL A 192 6.53 -1.97 19.79
C VAL A 192 5.44 -2.66 18.99
N SER A 193 5.70 -2.93 17.72
CA SER A 193 4.74 -3.53 16.79
C SER A 193 5.10 -4.96 16.45
N SER A 194 4.08 -5.80 16.30
CA SER A 194 4.22 -7.19 15.89
C SER A 194 4.90 -7.32 14.52
N GLY A 195 5.73 -8.37 14.36
CA GLY A 195 6.46 -8.63 13.12
C GLY A 195 7.78 -7.86 12.99
N THR A 196 8.09 -6.88 13.87
CA THR A 196 9.40 -6.23 13.93
C THR A 196 10.41 -7.14 14.63
N VAL A 197 11.72 -6.97 14.36
CA VAL A 197 12.77 -7.86 14.87
C VAL A 197 13.63 -7.14 15.89
N ASN A 198 13.75 -7.71 17.09
CA ASN A 198 14.67 -7.26 18.11
C ASN A 198 16.11 -7.57 17.71
N GLN A 199 16.97 -6.57 17.56
CA GLN A 199 18.37 -6.78 17.17
C GLN A 199 19.33 -6.85 18.36
N PHE A 200 19.14 -5.98 19.37
CA PHE A 200 20.03 -5.88 20.51
C PHE A 200 19.23 -5.68 21.79
N GLY A 201 19.74 -6.28 22.88
CA GLY A 201 19.10 -6.19 24.19
C GLY A 201 17.86 -7.06 24.30
N ALA A 202 17.62 -7.63 25.48
CA ALA A 202 16.36 -8.28 25.80
C ALA A 202 15.43 -7.26 26.47
N PHE A 203 14.13 -7.33 26.18
CA PHE A 203 13.15 -6.48 26.82
C PHE A 203 11.90 -7.24 27.22
N GLU A 204 11.19 -6.71 28.20
CA GLU A 204 9.87 -7.18 28.58
C GLU A 204 8.82 -6.16 28.11
N MET A 205 7.70 -6.68 27.63
CA MET A 205 6.60 -5.87 27.11
C MET A 205 5.26 -6.37 27.66
N GLU A 206 4.29 -5.48 27.68
CA GLU A 206 2.87 -5.80 27.92
C GLU A 206 2.13 -5.79 26.57
N ALA A 207 1.40 -6.86 26.30
CA ALA A 207 0.60 -6.97 25.08
C ALA A 207 -0.58 -5.99 25.09
N THR A 208 -0.69 -5.14 24.07
CA THR A 208 -1.79 -4.16 23.94
C THR A 208 -2.77 -4.51 22.84
N ARG A 209 -2.31 -5.21 21.76
CA ARG A 209 -3.16 -5.69 20.67
C ARG A 209 -2.68 -7.07 20.24
N VAL A 210 -3.60 -7.99 20.04
CA VAL A 210 -3.33 -9.41 19.79
C VAL A 210 -4.18 -9.94 18.64
N GLY A 211 -3.80 -11.09 18.08
CA GLY A 211 -4.57 -11.77 17.03
C GLY A 211 -4.78 -10.89 15.80
N GLU A 212 -6.02 -10.81 15.33
CA GLU A 212 -6.40 -10.05 14.13
C GLU A 212 -6.19 -8.53 14.26
N ASP A 213 -6.16 -8.00 15.48
CA ASP A 213 -5.95 -6.58 15.76
C ASP A 213 -4.46 -6.19 15.82
N SER A 214 -3.53 -7.15 15.74
CA SER A 214 -2.09 -6.86 15.71
C SER A 214 -1.69 -6.16 14.41
N SER A 215 -0.66 -5.31 14.48
CA SER A 215 -0.19 -4.52 13.32
C SER A 215 0.13 -5.38 12.10
N ILE A 216 0.80 -6.52 12.29
CA ILE A 216 1.13 -7.43 11.19
C ILE A 216 -0.11 -8.09 10.58
N GLN A 217 -1.08 -8.52 11.38
CA GLN A 217 -2.31 -9.15 10.89
C GLN A 217 -3.20 -8.16 10.16
N ARG A 218 -3.33 -6.93 10.66
CA ARG A 218 -4.03 -5.85 9.95
C ARG A 218 -3.37 -5.55 8.62
N MET A 219 -2.03 -5.52 8.56
CA MET A 219 -1.29 -5.36 7.30
C MET A 219 -1.62 -6.49 6.31
N ILE A 220 -1.64 -7.75 6.77
CA ILE A 220 -2.01 -8.91 5.94
C ILE A 220 -3.45 -8.79 5.43
N GLN A 221 -4.41 -8.46 6.30
CA GLN A 221 -5.82 -8.28 5.92
C GLN A 221 -6.01 -7.13 4.91
N LEU A 222 -5.29 -6.00 5.08
CA LEU A 222 -5.30 -4.88 4.15
C LEU A 222 -4.84 -5.31 2.76
N VAL A 223 -3.77 -6.10 2.70
CA VAL A 223 -3.23 -6.61 1.43
C VAL A 223 -4.18 -7.65 0.81
N GLN A 224 -4.77 -8.53 1.60
CA GLN A 224 -5.74 -9.53 1.10
C GLN A 224 -7.05 -8.88 0.62
N SER A 225 -7.53 -7.84 1.30
CA SER A 225 -8.73 -7.10 0.87
C SER A 225 -8.52 -6.32 -0.43
N ALA A 226 -7.29 -5.94 -0.77
CA ALA A 226 -6.96 -5.31 -2.04
C ALA A 226 -7.20 -6.22 -3.25
N ASP A 227 -7.17 -7.54 -3.05
CA ASP A 227 -7.42 -8.54 -4.10
C ASP A 227 -8.94 -8.71 -4.40
N ALA A 228 -9.82 -8.25 -3.52
CA ALA A 228 -11.27 -8.47 -3.62
C ALA A 228 -12.03 -7.47 -4.51
N GLY A 229 -11.41 -6.36 -4.91
CA GLY A 229 -12.02 -5.30 -5.71
C GLY A 229 -11.65 -5.41 -7.19
N LYS A 230 -12.58 -5.83 -8.07
CA LYS A 230 -12.36 -5.73 -9.52
C LYS A 230 -12.32 -4.26 -9.94
N ALA A 231 -11.18 -3.82 -10.48
CA ALA A 231 -11.04 -2.50 -11.09
C ALA A 231 -12.05 -2.32 -12.26
N LYS A 232 -12.59 -1.12 -12.43
CA LYS A 232 -13.57 -0.83 -13.52
C LYS A 232 -13.05 -1.19 -14.91
N ILE A 233 -11.73 -1.06 -15.13
CA ILE A 233 -11.09 -1.36 -16.41
C ILE A 233 -11.02 -2.88 -16.66
N VAL A 234 -10.95 -3.72 -15.61
CA VAL A 234 -11.06 -5.18 -15.74
C VAL A 234 -12.44 -5.55 -16.27
N GLY A 235 -13.50 -5.01 -15.68
CA GLY A 235 -14.86 -5.26 -16.16
C GLY A 235 -15.15 -4.74 -17.57
N LEU A 236 -14.37 -3.76 -18.06
CA LEU A 236 -14.44 -3.35 -19.46
C LEU A 236 -13.73 -4.35 -20.37
N ALA A 237 -12.55 -4.83 -19.99
CA ALA A 237 -11.80 -5.84 -20.73
C ALA A 237 -12.61 -7.16 -20.85
N ASP A 238 -13.25 -7.59 -19.77
CA ASP A 238 -14.12 -8.79 -19.77
C ASP A 238 -15.30 -8.67 -20.75
N ARG A 239 -15.95 -7.50 -20.81
CA ARG A 239 -17.01 -7.23 -21.79
C ARG A 239 -16.51 -7.25 -23.23
N TRP A 240 -15.36 -6.69 -23.48
CA TRP A 240 -14.74 -6.74 -24.81
C TRP A 240 -14.33 -8.17 -25.19
N ALA A 241 -13.84 -8.97 -24.24
CA ALA A 241 -13.50 -10.36 -24.46
C ALA A 241 -14.73 -11.17 -24.95
N THR A 242 -15.90 -10.97 -24.36
CA THR A 242 -17.15 -11.64 -24.82
C THR A 242 -17.51 -11.25 -26.26
N TRP A 243 -17.46 -9.96 -26.61
CA TRP A 243 -17.71 -9.51 -27.98
C TRP A 243 -16.70 -10.07 -28.98
N ILE A 244 -15.45 -10.19 -28.59
CA ILE A 244 -14.38 -10.77 -29.37
C ILE A 244 -14.70 -12.23 -29.72
N VAL A 245 -15.18 -13.02 -28.76
CA VAL A 245 -15.60 -14.42 -29.00
C VAL A 245 -16.74 -14.49 -30.02
N VAL A 246 -17.75 -13.64 -29.91
CA VAL A 246 -18.86 -13.60 -30.88
C VAL A 246 -18.35 -13.23 -32.29
N ILE A 247 -17.46 -12.26 -32.40
CA ILE A 247 -16.85 -11.86 -33.67
C ILE A 247 -16.03 -13.01 -34.26
N ALA A 248 -15.25 -13.72 -33.43
CA ALA A 248 -14.43 -14.86 -33.88
C ALA A 248 -15.29 -15.97 -34.44
N LEU A 249 -16.34 -16.38 -33.72
CA LEU A 249 -17.28 -17.44 -34.16
C LEU A 249 -17.94 -17.05 -35.46
N THR A 250 -18.40 -15.80 -35.59
CA THR A 250 -19.04 -15.30 -36.82
C THR A 250 -18.04 -15.27 -37.97
N ALA A 251 -16.82 -14.77 -37.76
CA ALA A 251 -15.79 -14.72 -38.78
C ALA A 251 -15.35 -16.11 -39.22
N ALA A 252 -15.20 -17.06 -38.30
CA ALA A 252 -14.87 -18.44 -38.61
C ALA A 252 -15.98 -19.13 -39.46
N ALA A 253 -17.25 -18.96 -39.05
CA ALA A 253 -18.39 -19.54 -39.79
C ALA A 253 -18.51 -18.93 -41.20
N LEU A 254 -18.39 -17.62 -41.35
CA LEU A 254 -18.42 -16.93 -42.64
C LEU A 254 -17.23 -17.33 -43.53
N THR A 255 -16.04 -17.40 -42.96
CA THR A 255 -14.84 -17.81 -43.72
C THR A 255 -15.00 -19.24 -44.23
N TRP A 256 -15.48 -20.15 -43.39
CA TRP A 256 -15.75 -21.54 -43.83
C TRP A 256 -16.82 -21.58 -44.92
N ALA A 257 -17.94 -20.89 -44.76
CA ALA A 257 -19.01 -20.86 -45.76
C ALA A 257 -18.56 -20.30 -47.12
N ILE A 258 -17.65 -19.29 -47.12
CA ILE A 258 -17.17 -18.65 -48.35
C ILE A 258 -16.02 -19.44 -49.01
N SER A 259 -15.03 -19.87 -48.19
CA SER A 259 -13.81 -20.51 -48.70
C SER A 259 -13.97 -22.01 -48.93
N GLY A 260 -14.91 -22.68 -48.23
CA GLY A 260 -15.02 -24.12 -48.17
C GLY A 260 -13.91 -24.82 -47.37
N GLU A 261 -12.92 -24.06 -46.88
CA GLU A 261 -11.76 -24.58 -46.16
C GLU A 261 -11.93 -24.44 -44.63
N ILE A 262 -12.29 -25.56 -43.98
CA ILE A 262 -12.53 -25.60 -42.53
C ILE A 262 -11.26 -25.23 -41.73
N ILE A 263 -10.05 -25.50 -42.26
CA ILE A 263 -8.77 -25.19 -41.62
C ILE A 263 -8.63 -23.69 -41.35
N ARG A 264 -9.12 -22.80 -42.22
CA ARG A 264 -9.10 -21.36 -42.02
C ARG A 264 -10.02 -20.95 -40.88
N ALA A 265 -11.19 -21.57 -40.78
CA ALA A 265 -12.12 -21.33 -39.67
C ALA A 265 -11.50 -21.75 -38.33
N VAL A 266 -10.88 -22.94 -38.29
CA VAL A 266 -10.16 -23.43 -37.11
C VAL A 266 -9.00 -22.49 -36.73
N THR A 267 -8.23 -22.02 -37.72
CA THR A 267 -7.17 -21.04 -37.48
C THR A 267 -7.72 -19.76 -36.83
N ILE A 268 -8.84 -19.24 -37.31
CA ILE A 268 -9.48 -18.05 -36.71
C ILE A 268 -9.85 -18.32 -35.25
N LEU A 269 -10.43 -19.47 -34.92
CA LEU A 269 -10.81 -19.83 -33.55
C LEU A 269 -9.59 -19.92 -32.63
N VAL A 270 -8.49 -20.49 -33.08
CA VAL A 270 -7.23 -20.65 -32.33
C VAL A 270 -6.59 -19.29 -32.05
N VAL A 271 -6.50 -18.43 -33.05
CA VAL A 271 -5.75 -17.17 -32.96
C VAL A 271 -6.53 -16.09 -32.22
N PHE A 272 -7.83 -16.19 -32.18
CA PHE A 272 -8.70 -15.13 -31.64
C PHE A 272 -8.97 -15.26 -30.14
N CYS A 273 -8.19 -16.04 -29.41
CA CYS A 273 -8.23 -16.05 -27.96
C CYS A 273 -7.99 -14.65 -27.40
N PRO A 274 -8.85 -14.09 -26.54
CA PRO A 274 -8.61 -12.80 -25.91
C PRO A 274 -7.65 -12.87 -24.71
N CYS A 275 -6.88 -13.95 -24.57
CA CYS A 275 -6.05 -14.24 -23.39
C CYS A 275 -5.12 -13.08 -23.03
N ALA A 276 -4.37 -12.54 -24.01
CA ALA A 276 -3.49 -11.39 -23.80
C ALA A 276 -4.25 -10.11 -23.35
N LEU A 277 -5.48 -9.93 -23.82
CA LEU A 277 -6.34 -8.81 -23.46
C LEU A 277 -6.80 -8.90 -22.00
N VAL A 278 -7.26 -10.09 -21.59
CA VAL A 278 -7.74 -10.35 -20.22
C VAL A 278 -6.61 -10.23 -19.21
N LEU A 279 -5.40 -10.67 -19.57
CA LEU A 279 -4.20 -10.64 -18.73
C LEU A 279 -3.56 -9.26 -18.58
N ALA A 280 -3.72 -8.38 -19.58
CA ALA A 280 -3.03 -7.09 -19.64
C ALA A 280 -3.28 -6.19 -18.43
N THR A 281 -4.50 -6.21 -17.89
CA THR A 281 -4.91 -5.35 -16.78
C THR A 281 -4.50 -5.91 -15.41
N PRO A 282 -4.87 -7.15 -15.03
CA PRO A 282 -4.52 -7.70 -13.72
C PRO A 282 -3.01 -7.75 -13.49
N THR A 283 -2.24 -8.18 -14.48
CA THR A 283 -0.78 -8.28 -14.34
C THR A 283 -0.11 -6.91 -14.12
N ALA A 284 -0.59 -5.86 -14.80
CA ALA A 284 -0.07 -4.51 -14.63
C ALA A 284 -0.44 -3.93 -13.25
N ILE A 285 -1.69 -4.15 -12.79
CA ILE A 285 -2.15 -3.72 -11.47
C ILE A 285 -1.34 -4.42 -10.38
N MET A 286 -1.18 -5.75 -10.44
CA MET A 286 -0.41 -6.51 -9.45
C MET A 286 1.06 -6.08 -9.41
N ALA A 287 1.67 -5.83 -10.57
CA ALA A 287 3.03 -5.32 -10.64
C ALA A 287 3.16 -3.91 -10.04
N ALA A 288 2.18 -3.03 -10.27
CA ALA A 288 2.15 -1.69 -9.69
C ALA A 288 1.93 -1.74 -8.17
N ILE A 289 1.02 -2.59 -7.67
CA ILE A 289 0.83 -2.82 -6.22
C ILE A 289 2.13 -3.32 -5.59
N GLY A 290 2.78 -4.33 -6.17
CA GLY A 290 4.06 -4.84 -5.68
C GLY A 290 5.20 -3.81 -5.70
N ASN A 291 5.17 -2.84 -6.61
CA ASN A 291 6.08 -1.68 -6.59
C ASN A 291 5.70 -0.70 -5.48
N ALA A 292 4.42 -0.31 -5.38
CA ALA A 292 3.93 0.61 -4.36
C ALA A 292 4.26 0.12 -2.93
N THR A 293 4.09 -1.18 -2.68
CA THR A 293 4.42 -1.80 -1.39
C THR A 293 5.91 -1.67 -1.05
N LYS A 294 6.82 -1.77 -2.03
CA LYS A 294 8.27 -1.54 -1.81
C LYS A 294 8.61 -0.09 -1.45
N HIS A 295 7.70 0.84 -1.71
CA HIS A 295 7.82 2.26 -1.42
C HIS A 295 6.92 2.70 -0.25
N GLY A 296 6.57 1.75 0.65
CA GLY A 296 5.84 2.04 1.88
C GLY A 296 4.33 2.23 1.71
N PHE A 297 3.74 1.94 0.54
CA PHE A 297 2.31 2.08 0.33
C PHE A 297 1.58 0.73 0.35
N LEU A 298 0.61 0.58 1.22
CA LEU A 298 -0.32 -0.54 1.25
C LEU A 298 -1.59 -0.18 0.50
N VAL A 299 -1.78 -0.77 -0.67
CA VAL A 299 -2.95 -0.55 -1.52
C VAL A 299 -4.03 -1.55 -1.12
N ARG A 300 -5.18 -1.07 -0.62
CA ARG A 300 -6.31 -1.90 -0.15
C ARG A 300 -7.23 -2.36 -1.27
N ALA A 301 -7.38 -1.57 -2.31
CA ALA A 301 -8.28 -1.86 -3.42
C ALA A 301 -7.53 -1.78 -4.75
N GLY A 302 -7.68 -2.78 -5.61
CA GLY A 302 -6.99 -2.81 -6.92
C GLY A 302 -7.34 -1.63 -7.82
N ASP A 303 -8.53 -1.06 -7.68
CA ASP A 303 -8.98 0.12 -8.42
C ASP A 303 -8.44 1.45 -7.87
N ALA A 304 -7.87 1.46 -6.66
CA ALA A 304 -7.33 2.68 -6.05
C ALA A 304 -6.23 3.31 -6.91
N LEU A 305 -5.31 2.50 -7.47
CA LEU A 305 -4.27 3.00 -8.37
C LEU A 305 -4.85 3.50 -9.71
N GLU A 306 -5.92 2.88 -10.22
CA GLU A 306 -6.61 3.37 -11.41
C GLU A 306 -7.24 4.74 -11.16
N ARG A 307 -7.92 4.90 -10.00
CA ARG A 307 -8.52 6.16 -9.57
C ARG A 307 -7.45 7.22 -9.32
N LEU A 308 -6.34 6.85 -8.67
CA LEU A 308 -5.21 7.73 -8.37
C LEU A 308 -4.53 8.28 -9.65
N ALA A 309 -4.50 7.50 -10.73
CA ALA A 309 -3.97 7.96 -12.01
C ALA A 309 -4.75 9.13 -12.61
N LYS A 310 -6.01 9.30 -12.22
CA LYS A 310 -6.93 10.37 -12.72
C LYS A 310 -6.90 11.62 -11.85
N VAL A 311 -6.28 11.57 -10.67
CA VAL A 311 -6.24 12.66 -9.69
C VAL A 311 -5.56 13.89 -10.26
N ARG A 312 -6.17 15.05 -10.03
CA ARG A 312 -5.68 16.38 -10.40
C ARG A 312 -5.27 17.22 -9.20
N LYS A 313 -5.93 17.04 -8.06
CA LYS A 313 -5.62 17.75 -6.81
C LYS A 313 -5.27 16.76 -5.70
N VAL A 314 -4.29 17.12 -4.88
CA VAL A 314 -4.00 16.40 -3.63
C VAL A 314 -4.26 17.33 -2.48
N ALA A 315 -5.29 17.03 -1.71
CA ALA A 315 -5.64 17.73 -0.48
C ALA A 315 -4.86 17.12 0.69
N PHE A 316 -4.12 17.96 1.39
CA PHE A 316 -3.37 17.58 2.57
C PHE A 316 -4.04 18.11 3.82
N ASP A 317 -4.21 17.27 4.84
CA ASP A 317 -4.27 17.80 6.19
C ASP A 317 -2.90 18.35 6.59
N LYS A 318 -2.87 19.27 7.54
CA LYS A 318 -1.60 19.85 8.03
C LYS A 318 -0.93 18.94 9.04
N THR A 319 -1.64 18.70 10.14
CA THR A 319 -1.10 18.08 11.37
C THR A 319 -0.84 16.59 11.15
N GLY A 320 0.35 16.11 11.56
CA GLY A 320 0.70 14.70 11.39
C GLY A 320 0.99 14.27 9.94
N THR A 321 0.59 15.08 8.94
CA THR A 321 0.77 14.80 7.50
C THR A 321 1.93 15.60 6.90
N LEU A 322 1.82 16.91 6.76
CA LEU A 322 2.90 17.78 6.31
C LEU A 322 3.85 18.18 7.44
N THR A 323 3.40 18.05 8.68
CA THR A 323 4.14 18.29 9.91
C THR A 323 4.33 17.00 10.68
N TYR A 324 5.17 17.01 11.70
CA TYR A 324 5.38 15.82 12.54
C TYR A 324 4.22 15.50 13.49
N GLY A 325 3.23 16.40 13.63
CA GLY A 325 2.11 16.25 14.55
C GLY A 325 2.50 16.33 16.03
N THR A 326 3.76 16.64 16.31
CA THR A 326 4.30 16.77 17.66
C THR A 326 4.98 18.11 17.81
N PRO A 327 4.54 18.96 18.77
CA PRO A 327 5.16 20.24 19.02
C PRO A 327 6.66 20.08 19.34
N GLN A 328 7.48 20.99 18.84
CA GLN A 328 8.90 21.07 19.12
C GLN A 328 9.25 22.50 19.56
N VAL A 329 10.29 22.65 20.37
CA VAL A 329 10.81 23.97 20.77
C VAL A 329 11.52 24.57 19.57
N VAL A 330 10.98 25.69 19.06
CA VAL A 330 11.55 26.44 17.90
C VAL A 330 12.35 27.64 18.34
N ALA A 331 12.08 28.18 19.52
CA ALA A 331 12.87 29.28 20.10
C ALA A 331 12.84 29.27 21.63
N VAL A 332 13.94 29.60 22.23
CA VAL A 332 14.07 29.95 23.66
C VAL A 332 14.60 31.37 23.72
N ARG A 333 13.95 32.24 24.49
CA ARG A 333 14.33 33.65 24.63
C ARG A 333 14.42 34.05 26.10
N ARG A 334 15.50 34.66 26.49
CA ARG A 334 15.63 35.33 27.79
C ARG A 334 14.96 36.71 27.74
N VAL A 335 14.38 37.12 28.83
CA VAL A 335 13.85 38.48 29.02
C VAL A 335 14.64 39.21 30.07
N SER A 336 15.07 38.52 31.11
CA SER A 336 15.91 39.08 32.17
C SER A 336 17.40 38.78 31.90
N ASP A 337 18.27 39.78 32.09
CA ASP A 337 19.74 39.61 32.01
C ASP A 337 20.30 38.71 33.11
N ALA A 338 19.52 38.43 34.16
CA ALA A 338 19.88 37.50 35.23
C ALA A 338 19.97 36.03 34.78
N TYR A 339 19.43 35.68 33.60
CA TYR A 339 19.38 34.32 33.09
C TYR A 339 19.96 34.24 31.66
N LYS A 340 20.58 33.10 31.35
CA LYS A 340 20.93 32.73 29.97
C LYS A 340 19.76 31.98 29.34
N GLU A 341 19.68 31.97 28.01
CA GLU A 341 18.67 31.19 27.30
C GLU A 341 18.72 29.69 27.67
N SER A 342 19.92 29.12 27.87
CA SER A 342 20.09 27.74 28.35
C SER A 342 19.55 27.51 29.76
N GLU A 343 19.60 28.52 30.64
CA GLU A 343 19.04 28.42 32.00
C GLU A 343 17.52 28.54 31.98
N VAL A 344 16.95 29.43 31.15
CA VAL A 344 15.50 29.49 30.91
C VAL A 344 14.99 28.15 30.41
N TYR A 345 15.73 27.53 29.48
CA TYR A 345 15.35 26.23 28.94
C TYR A 345 15.42 25.12 29.99
N ALA A 346 16.49 25.11 30.80
CA ALA A 346 16.64 24.13 31.87
C ALA A 346 15.56 24.25 32.94
N LEU A 347 15.20 25.49 33.34
CA LEU A 347 14.11 25.73 34.28
C LEU A 347 12.75 25.25 33.76
N ALA A 348 12.46 25.53 32.50
CA ALA A 348 11.25 25.08 31.85
C ALA A 348 11.18 23.55 31.77
N ALA A 349 12.26 22.90 31.32
CA ALA A 349 12.32 21.45 31.22
C ALA A 349 12.20 20.76 32.58
N ALA A 350 12.79 21.34 33.62
CA ALA A 350 12.66 20.82 34.98
C ALA A 350 11.23 21.00 35.52
N ALA A 351 10.62 22.18 35.35
CA ALA A 351 9.25 22.42 35.79
C ALA A 351 8.22 21.55 35.07
N GLU A 352 8.41 21.25 33.79
CA GLU A 352 7.51 20.42 32.98
C GLU A 352 7.82 18.92 33.06
N GLN A 353 8.84 18.51 33.82
CA GLN A 353 9.28 17.11 33.85
C GLN A 353 8.19 16.10 34.26
N LEU A 354 7.31 16.52 35.17
CA LEU A 354 6.19 15.73 35.67
C LEU A 354 4.86 16.06 34.96
N SER A 355 4.91 16.92 33.92
CA SER A 355 3.72 17.32 33.17
C SER A 355 3.28 16.25 32.21
N GLU A 356 2.01 15.87 32.27
CA GLU A 356 1.36 14.98 31.29
C GLU A 356 0.88 15.74 30.04
N HIS A 357 0.93 17.08 30.06
CA HIS A 357 0.49 17.90 28.93
C HIS A 357 1.41 17.73 27.72
N PRO A 358 0.88 17.62 26.48
CA PRO A 358 1.70 17.45 25.27
C PRO A 358 2.79 18.51 25.07
N LEU A 359 2.51 19.77 25.42
CA LEU A 359 3.49 20.86 25.35
C LEU A 359 4.62 20.67 26.35
N GLY A 360 4.30 20.26 27.60
CA GLY A 360 5.32 19.99 28.61
C GLY A 360 6.22 18.83 28.22
N LYS A 361 5.62 17.71 27.73
CA LYS A 361 6.36 16.58 27.18
C LYS A 361 7.26 16.99 26.01
N ALA A 362 6.80 17.93 25.16
CA ALA A 362 7.59 18.46 24.05
C ALA A 362 8.79 19.27 24.53
N VAL A 363 8.62 20.13 25.54
CA VAL A 363 9.74 20.92 26.16
C VAL A 363 10.79 19.96 26.71
N VAL A 364 10.40 18.97 27.50
CA VAL A 364 11.32 18.01 28.13
C VAL A 364 12.06 17.17 27.07
N ARG A 365 11.34 16.67 26.06
CA ARG A 365 11.92 15.90 24.96
C ARG A 365 12.94 16.72 24.18
N SER A 366 12.57 17.92 23.76
CA SER A 366 13.46 18.82 23.01
C SER A 366 14.70 19.22 23.83
N PHE A 367 14.55 19.41 25.15
CA PHE A 367 15.67 19.68 26.03
C PHE A 367 16.66 18.52 26.07
N ARG A 368 16.18 17.29 26.23
CA ARG A 368 17.01 16.07 26.22
C ARG A 368 17.77 15.91 24.92
N GLN A 369 17.13 16.21 23.79
CA GLN A 369 17.72 16.11 22.45
C GLN A 369 18.77 17.20 22.17
N SER A 370 18.66 18.38 22.82
CA SER A 370 19.58 19.50 22.62
C SER A 370 20.97 19.34 23.30
N SER A 371 21.31 18.13 23.77
CA SER A 371 22.56 17.82 24.47
C SER A 371 22.73 18.51 25.83
N ALA A 372 21.69 19.12 26.38
CA ALA A 372 21.72 19.80 27.66
C ALA A 372 21.68 18.85 28.88
N GLY A 373 21.60 17.54 28.65
CA GLY A 373 21.57 16.55 29.71
C GLY A 373 20.13 16.27 30.21
N GLN A 374 20.03 15.65 31.40
CA GLN A 374 18.76 15.46 32.08
C GLN A 374 18.29 16.75 32.76
N PRO A 375 16.98 17.06 32.72
CA PRO A 375 16.43 18.15 33.51
C PRO A 375 16.74 17.95 35.02
N ALA A 376 16.89 19.03 35.76
CA ALA A 376 17.00 18.95 37.22
C ALA A 376 15.68 18.42 37.83
N ASP A 377 15.79 17.77 39.00
CA ASP A 377 14.63 17.29 39.71
C ASP A 377 13.73 18.45 40.16
N ALA A 378 12.42 18.27 39.97
CA ALA A 378 11.40 19.19 40.40
C ALA A 378 10.69 18.65 41.65
N ALA A 379 10.49 19.50 42.64
CA ALA A 379 9.66 19.23 43.81
C ALA A 379 8.40 20.09 43.78
N ASP A 380 7.43 19.77 44.63
CA ASP A 380 6.17 20.52 44.81
C ASP A 380 5.43 20.81 43.49
N PHE A 381 5.46 19.85 42.55
CA PHE A 381 4.82 20.00 41.23
C PHE A 381 3.31 20.17 41.36
N LYS A 382 2.79 21.21 40.74
CA LYS A 382 1.36 21.50 40.68
C LYS A 382 0.94 21.92 39.28
N MET A 383 0.02 21.20 38.70
CA MET A 383 -0.63 21.61 37.45
C MET A 383 -1.77 22.58 37.73
N VAL A 384 -1.80 23.69 37.00
CA VAL A 384 -2.88 24.67 37.02
C VAL A 384 -3.67 24.52 35.71
N PRO A 385 -4.85 23.89 35.72
CA PRO A 385 -5.60 23.58 34.51
C PRO A 385 -5.85 24.81 33.62
N GLY A 386 -5.54 24.70 32.31
CA GLY A 386 -5.70 25.79 31.35
C GLY A 386 -4.70 26.95 31.49
N ARG A 387 -3.75 26.88 32.42
CA ARG A 387 -2.78 27.96 32.74
C ARG A 387 -1.34 27.52 32.54
N GLY A 388 -0.95 26.40 33.12
CA GLY A 388 0.45 25.92 33.09
C GLY A 388 0.80 25.08 34.31
N VAL A 389 2.06 25.14 34.72
CA VAL A 389 2.59 24.38 35.85
C VAL A 389 3.40 25.27 36.79
N GLU A 390 3.43 24.86 38.05
CA GLU A 390 4.26 25.42 39.14
C GLU A 390 5.10 24.27 39.71
N ALA A 391 6.39 24.53 39.95
CA ALA A 391 7.28 23.57 40.59
C ALA A 391 8.43 24.28 41.33
N THR A 392 9.04 23.57 42.27
CA THR A 392 10.29 24.01 42.94
C THR A 392 11.46 23.33 42.25
N VAL A 393 12.34 24.11 41.58
CA VAL A 393 13.51 23.62 40.86
C VAL A 393 14.77 24.21 41.49
N SER A 394 15.64 23.38 42.01
CA SER A 394 16.88 23.80 42.68
C SER A 394 16.66 24.89 43.76
N GLY A 395 15.55 24.76 44.53
CA GLY A 395 15.15 25.67 45.57
C GLY A 395 14.47 26.98 45.11
N LYS A 396 14.26 27.16 43.81
CA LYS A 396 13.54 28.29 43.23
C LYS A 396 12.11 27.91 42.87
N ARG A 397 11.15 28.78 43.15
CA ARG A 397 9.76 28.60 42.68
C ARG A 397 9.69 28.99 41.21
N VAL A 398 9.40 28.03 40.34
CA VAL A 398 9.32 28.19 38.89
C VAL A 398 7.86 28.06 38.44
N LEU A 399 7.42 29.02 37.61
CA LEU A 399 6.15 29.00 36.91
C LEU A 399 6.44 28.85 35.41
N ALA A 400 5.77 27.91 34.76
CA ALA A 400 5.78 27.72 33.30
C ALA A 400 4.35 27.70 32.79
N GLY A 401 3.94 28.67 31.96
CA GLY A 401 2.56 28.74 31.49
C GLY A 401 2.24 29.94 30.62
N ASN A 402 0.94 30.24 30.51
CA ASN A 402 0.45 31.38 29.74
C ASN A 402 0.58 32.70 30.50
N ALA A 403 0.27 33.82 29.83
CA ALA A 403 0.39 35.16 30.42
C ALA A 403 -0.57 35.33 31.63
N GLU A 404 -1.71 34.68 31.64
CA GLU A 404 -2.66 34.74 32.74
C GLU A 404 -2.13 34.08 34.00
N LEU A 405 -1.41 32.93 33.90
CA LEU A 405 -0.76 32.32 35.06
C LEU A 405 0.22 33.29 35.74
N LEU A 406 1.03 34.00 34.92
CA LEU A 406 2.00 34.94 35.44
C LEU A 406 1.31 36.17 36.09
N ALA A 407 0.27 36.69 35.44
CA ALA A 407 -0.51 37.83 35.97
C ALA A 407 -1.21 37.50 37.30
N GLU A 408 -1.78 36.30 37.46
CA GLU A 408 -2.35 35.84 38.75
C GLU A 408 -1.33 35.74 39.87
N ASN A 409 -0.04 35.57 39.53
CA ASN A 409 1.08 35.57 40.47
C ASN A 409 1.79 36.93 40.56
N GLY A 410 1.20 38.02 40.03
CA GLY A 410 1.70 39.36 40.11
C GLY A 410 2.94 39.66 39.22
N ILE A 411 3.21 38.81 38.21
CA ILE A 411 4.35 38.92 37.30
C ILE A 411 3.92 39.53 35.98
N ALA A 412 4.42 40.71 35.65
CA ALA A 412 4.12 41.38 34.40
C ALA A 412 4.92 40.76 33.22
N VAL A 413 4.25 40.51 32.12
CA VAL A 413 4.88 40.00 30.89
C VAL A 413 5.34 41.19 30.03
N SER A 414 6.61 41.56 30.16
CA SER A 414 7.22 42.72 29.47
C SER A 414 7.56 42.45 28.00
N CYS A 415 7.57 41.18 27.56
CA CYS A 415 7.94 40.74 26.22
C CYS A 415 6.74 40.37 25.33
N GLU A 416 5.55 40.88 25.64
CA GLU A 416 4.30 40.53 24.96
C GLU A 416 4.33 40.81 23.43
N ALA A 417 4.97 41.91 23.03
CA ALA A 417 5.11 42.27 21.60
C ALA A 417 5.95 41.25 20.81
N GLU A 418 7.04 40.76 21.43
CA GLU A 418 7.93 39.75 20.83
C GLU A 418 7.24 38.38 20.81
N ALA A 419 6.57 37.99 21.89
CA ALA A 419 5.81 36.77 21.98
C ALA A 419 4.66 36.74 20.97
N ALA A 420 4.02 37.90 20.70
CA ALA A 420 2.97 38.03 19.70
C ALA A 420 3.46 37.71 18.27
N GLN A 421 4.72 37.99 17.93
CA GLN A 421 5.29 37.64 16.63
C GLN A 421 5.33 36.11 16.44
N TYR A 422 5.74 35.35 17.47
CA TYR A 422 5.72 33.88 17.41
C TYR A 422 4.30 33.34 17.33
N ARG A 423 3.34 33.92 18.06
CA ARG A 423 1.92 33.51 17.96
C ARG A 423 1.33 33.79 16.58
N GLN A 424 1.72 34.90 15.93
CA GLN A 424 1.33 35.18 14.54
C GLN A 424 1.87 34.14 13.54
N GLN A 425 3.03 33.53 13.87
CA GLN A 425 3.62 32.43 13.08
C GLN A 425 3.01 31.06 13.43
N GLY A 426 2.00 30.99 14.31
CA GLY A 426 1.33 29.75 14.71
C GLY A 426 2.03 29.00 15.86
N CYS A 427 2.96 29.64 16.57
CA CYS A 427 3.62 29.05 17.73
C CYS A 427 2.77 29.20 19.00
N THR A 428 2.84 28.20 19.88
CA THR A 428 2.40 28.33 21.28
C THR A 428 3.55 28.86 22.11
N VAL A 429 3.31 29.90 22.91
CA VAL A 429 4.34 30.52 23.77
C VAL A 429 4.07 30.15 25.22
N ILE A 430 5.07 29.61 25.90
CA ILE A 430 5.11 29.32 27.33
C ILE A 430 6.07 30.32 27.99
N PHE A 431 5.55 31.13 28.91
CA PHE A 431 6.37 32.04 29.70
C PHE A 431 6.95 31.33 30.92
N ILE A 432 8.21 31.65 31.25
CA ILE A 432 8.93 31.05 32.36
C ILE A 432 9.29 32.15 33.36
N ALA A 433 8.83 31.99 34.58
CA ALA A 433 9.21 32.88 35.67
C ALA A 433 9.86 32.07 36.80
N ALA A 434 10.82 32.66 37.47
CA ALA A 434 11.50 32.09 38.63
C ALA A 434 11.61 33.14 39.76
N ASP A 435 11.23 32.73 40.99
CA ASP A 435 11.23 33.56 42.19
C ASP A 435 10.52 34.93 41.99
N GLY A 436 9.37 34.90 41.29
CA GLY A 436 8.56 36.10 41.05
C GLY A 436 9.05 37.02 39.93
N CYS A 437 10.11 36.67 39.22
CA CYS A 437 10.65 37.42 38.08
C CYS A 437 10.49 36.68 36.77
N LEU A 438 10.06 37.37 35.69
CA LEU A 438 10.02 36.81 34.35
C LEU A 438 11.45 36.52 33.86
N ALA A 439 11.77 35.23 33.70
CA ALA A 439 13.08 34.78 33.20
C ALA A 439 13.14 34.82 31.67
N GLY A 440 12.07 34.35 31.00
CA GLY A 440 12.01 34.27 29.55
C GLY A 440 10.77 33.57 29.03
N TYR A 441 10.82 33.15 27.79
CA TYR A 441 9.75 32.35 27.18
C TYR A 441 10.27 31.31 26.21
N ILE A 442 9.47 30.29 25.96
CA ILE A 442 9.73 29.24 24.99
C ILE A 442 8.60 29.25 23.96
N ALA A 443 8.96 29.26 22.68
CA ALA A 443 8.01 29.11 21.59
C ALA A 443 8.06 27.68 21.07
N LEU A 444 6.88 27.04 20.95
CA LEU A 444 6.71 25.70 20.41
C LEU A 444 5.84 25.78 19.16
N ALA A 445 6.21 25.00 18.15
CA ALA A 445 5.41 24.83 16.94
C ALA A 445 5.44 23.36 16.50
N ASP A 446 4.39 22.96 15.80
CA ASP A 446 4.43 21.74 15.02
C ASP A 446 5.23 22.02 13.75
N THR A 447 6.39 21.39 13.66
CA THR A 447 7.37 21.68 12.61
C THR A 447 7.08 20.91 11.34
N LEU A 448 7.34 21.53 10.18
CA LEU A 448 7.26 20.88 8.89
C LEU A 448 8.24 19.72 8.82
N ARG A 449 7.80 18.62 8.19
CA ARG A 449 8.70 17.53 7.84
C ARG A 449 9.74 18.02 6.83
N ALA A 450 10.97 17.57 6.96
CA ALA A 450 12.08 18.02 6.11
C ALA A 450 11.83 17.76 4.61
N GLU A 451 11.10 16.70 4.30
CA GLU A 451 10.75 16.28 2.95
C GLU A 451 9.51 16.97 2.35
N SER A 452 8.68 17.65 3.14
CA SER A 452 7.39 18.20 2.69
C SER A 452 7.53 19.16 1.52
N ALA A 453 8.48 20.10 1.58
CA ALA A 453 8.68 21.08 0.50
C ALA A 453 9.08 20.40 -0.82
N ALA A 454 10.04 19.47 -0.78
CA ALA A 454 10.47 18.72 -1.96
C ALA A 454 9.35 17.85 -2.53
N THR A 455 8.52 17.27 -1.66
CA THR A 455 7.36 16.47 -2.06
C THR A 455 6.31 17.30 -2.79
N ILE A 456 5.95 18.47 -2.25
CA ILE A 456 4.99 19.38 -2.87
C ILE A 456 5.49 19.87 -4.24
N GLU A 457 6.75 20.26 -4.36
CA GLU A 457 7.34 20.64 -5.64
C GLU A 457 7.33 19.48 -6.65
N ALA A 458 7.68 18.27 -6.21
CA ALA A 458 7.65 17.09 -7.06
C ALA A 458 6.23 16.71 -7.53
N LEU A 459 5.20 16.94 -6.71
CA LEU A 459 3.79 16.76 -7.09
C LEU A 459 3.38 17.76 -8.16
N GLN A 460 3.69 19.04 -7.98
CA GLN A 460 3.41 20.09 -8.97
C GLN A 460 4.06 19.78 -10.33
N ARG A 461 5.28 19.26 -10.34
CA ARG A 461 5.97 18.79 -11.57
C ARG A 461 5.25 17.61 -12.24
N THR A 462 4.45 16.83 -11.52
CA THR A 462 3.61 15.75 -12.12
C THR A 462 2.28 16.24 -12.66
N GLY A 463 2.01 17.56 -12.60
CA GLY A 463 0.76 18.16 -13.03
C GLY A 463 -0.39 17.91 -12.05
N VAL A 464 -0.08 17.80 -10.75
CA VAL A 464 -1.07 17.65 -9.67
C VAL A 464 -0.95 18.86 -8.74
N GLU A 465 -2.08 19.51 -8.46
CA GLU A 465 -2.12 20.69 -7.60
C GLU A 465 -2.27 20.31 -6.14
N PRO A 466 -1.36 20.75 -5.25
CA PRO A 466 -1.52 20.58 -3.81
C PRO A 466 -2.50 21.61 -3.25
N VAL A 467 -3.37 21.17 -2.35
CA VAL A 467 -4.33 21.99 -1.60
C VAL A 467 -4.13 21.71 -0.11
N LEU A 468 -4.14 22.74 0.72
CA LEU A 468 -4.08 22.60 2.17
C LEU A 468 -5.48 22.75 2.76
N LEU A 469 -5.96 21.71 3.47
CA LEU A 469 -7.22 21.72 4.24
C LEU A 469 -6.88 21.53 5.71
N THR A 470 -7.06 22.55 6.54
CA THR A 470 -6.66 22.50 7.96
C THR A 470 -7.68 23.14 8.89
N GLY A 471 -7.82 22.58 10.10
CA GLY A 471 -8.59 23.19 11.18
C GLY A 471 -7.89 24.39 11.84
N ASP A 472 -6.64 24.67 11.52
CA ASP A 472 -5.88 25.78 12.08
C ASP A 472 -6.39 27.14 11.64
N HIS A 473 -6.02 28.17 12.42
CA HIS A 473 -6.28 29.55 12.06
C HIS A 473 -5.58 29.98 10.77
N GLU A 474 -6.19 30.92 10.07
CA GLU A 474 -5.76 31.39 8.74
C GLU A 474 -4.28 31.81 8.68
N ASN A 475 -3.78 32.52 9.70
CA ASN A 475 -2.38 32.98 9.73
C ASN A 475 -1.39 31.82 9.78
N ALA A 476 -1.65 30.80 10.60
CA ALA A 476 -0.82 29.61 10.71
C ALA A 476 -0.85 28.79 9.41
N ALA A 477 -2.04 28.59 8.85
CA ALA A 477 -2.22 27.89 7.59
C ALA A 477 -1.49 28.57 6.43
N ARG A 478 -1.63 29.90 6.30
CA ARG A 478 -0.95 30.69 5.26
C ARG A 478 0.58 30.71 5.43
N SER A 479 1.08 30.75 6.66
CA SER A 479 2.51 30.67 6.92
C SER A 479 3.11 29.36 6.40
N ILE A 480 2.47 28.24 6.69
CA ILE A 480 2.91 26.92 6.22
C ILE A 480 2.78 26.79 4.70
N ALA A 481 1.65 27.21 4.15
CA ALA A 481 1.41 27.16 2.71
C ALA A 481 2.43 28.00 1.92
N SER A 482 2.82 29.16 2.44
CA SER A 482 3.88 30.00 1.86
C SER A 482 5.23 29.29 1.83
N GLN A 483 5.61 28.61 2.92
CA GLN A 483 6.87 27.85 3.02
C GLN A 483 6.88 26.66 2.05
N LEU A 484 5.72 26.04 1.79
CA LEU A 484 5.55 24.89 0.92
C LEU A 484 5.15 25.27 -0.52
N HIS A 485 4.99 26.56 -0.84
CA HIS A 485 4.52 27.05 -2.13
C HIS A 485 3.15 26.46 -2.56
N ILE A 486 2.26 26.22 -1.58
CA ILE A 486 0.87 25.82 -1.83
C ILE A 486 0.03 27.07 -2.04
N ARG A 487 -0.67 27.15 -3.18
CA ARG A 487 -1.47 28.33 -3.56
C ARG A 487 -2.86 28.32 -2.95
N GLU A 488 -3.47 27.14 -2.86
CA GLU A 488 -4.86 26.96 -2.45
C GLU A 488 -4.90 26.47 -1.00
N VAL A 489 -5.48 27.27 -0.11
CA VAL A 489 -5.49 27.06 1.34
C VAL A 489 -6.88 27.31 1.89
N HIS A 490 -7.39 26.37 2.66
CA HIS A 490 -8.62 26.47 3.42
C HIS A 490 -8.30 26.24 4.89
N ALA A 491 -8.44 27.30 5.68
CA ALA A 491 -8.20 27.31 7.12
C ALA A 491 -9.51 27.24 7.91
N ASN A 492 -9.43 27.02 9.21
CA ASN A 492 -10.58 26.88 10.12
C ASN A 492 -11.60 25.82 9.66
N CYS A 493 -11.16 24.78 8.96
CA CYS A 493 -12.03 23.75 8.41
C CYS A 493 -12.50 22.79 9.52
N LEU A 494 -13.81 22.69 9.69
CA LEU A 494 -14.44 21.56 10.37
C LEU A 494 -14.41 20.31 9.45
N PRO A 495 -14.61 19.10 9.99
CA PRO A 495 -14.67 17.89 9.16
C PRO A 495 -15.68 17.99 8.00
N GLU A 496 -16.83 18.63 8.21
CA GLU A 496 -17.87 18.86 7.20
C GLU A 496 -17.43 19.83 6.10
N ASP A 497 -16.60 20.82 6.47
CA ASP A 497 -16.04 21.75 5.47
C ASP A 497 -15.06 21.05 4.55
N LYS A 498 -14.21 20.15 5.08
CA LYS A 498 -13.32 19.32 4.27
C LYS A 498 -14.10 18.50 3.25
N LEU A 499 -15.22 17.87 3.66
CA LEU A 499 -16.12 17.14 2.77
C LEU A 499 -16.67 18.04 1.66
N ARG A 500 -17.14 19.23 2.01
CA ARG A 500 -17.73 20.19 1.06
C ARG A 500 -16.72 20.65 0.01
N TYR A 501 -15.46 20.93 0.40
CA TYR A 501 -14.41 21.30 -0.54
C TYR A 501 -14.08 20.15 -1.49
N ILE A 502 -13.93 18.92 -0.98
CA ILE A 502 -13.66 17.73 -1.80
C ILE A 502 -14.79 17.51 -2.80
N ASP A 503 -16.06 17.59 -2.38
CA ASP A 503 -17.21 17.48 -3.26
C ASP A 503 -17.22 18.58 -4.34
N GLY A 504 -16.94 19.83 -3.96
CA GLY A 504 -16.87 20.95 -4.88
C GLY A 504 -15.87 20.72 -6.01
N TYR A 505 -14.66 20.26 -5.69
CA TYR A 505 -13.64 19.93 -6.68
C TYR A 505 -14.07 18.77 -7.58
N GLN A 506 -14.55 17.68 -7.00
CA GLN A 506 -14.94 16.49 -7.75
C GLN A 506 -16.11 16.79 -8.71
N ASN A 507 -17.11 17.56 -8.27
CA ASN A 507 -18.23 18.01 -9.10
C ASN A 507 -17.76 19.00 -10.19
N GLY A 508 -16.70 19.77 -9.94
CA GLY A 508 -16.03 20.63 -10.92
C GLY A 508 -15.16 19.87 -11.94
N GLY A 509 -15.09 18.54 -11.86
CA GLY A 509 -14.26 17.72 -12.75
C GLY A 509 -12.77 17.69 -12.37
N GLU A 510 -12.45 18.04 -11.13
CA GLU A 510 -11.10 17.98 -10.55
C GLU A 510 -11.02 16.86 -9.48
N PRO A 511 -10.73 15.60 -9.88
CA PRO A 511 -10.64 14.50 -8.95
C PRO A 511 -9.58 14.73 -7.87
N VAL A 512 -9.96 14.48 -6.60
CA VAL A 512 -9.14 14.78 -5.43
C VAL A 512 -8.62 13.48 -4.80
N CYS A 513 -7.33 13.47 -4.44
CA CYS A 513 -6.77 12.56 -3.46
C CYS A 513 -6.66 13.29 -2.12
N MET A 514 -7.21 12.73 -1.03
CA MET A 514 -7.06 13.27 0.33
C MET A 514 -6.01 12.48 1.09
N ILE A 515 -5.15 13.21 1.81
CA ILE A 515 -4.14 12.61 2.71
C ILE A 515 -4.33 13.20 4.10
N GLY A 516 -4.41 12.34 5.10
CA GLY A 516 -4.60 12.72 6.49
C GLY A 516 -4.21 11.59 7.46
N ASP A 517 -4.10 11.92 8.74
CA ASP A 517 -3.65 11.00 9.79
C ASP A 517 -4.72 10.72 10.85
N GLY A 518 -5.72 11.58 10.97
CA GLY A 518 -6.63 11.65 12.10
C GLY A 518 -8.01 11.02 11.89
N ILE A 519 -8.69 10.76 13.00
CA ILE A 519 -10.10 10.36 13.04
C ILE A 519 -10.97 11.42 12.35
N ASN A 520 -10.60 12.70 12.47
CA ASN A 520 -11.31 13.83 11.87
C ASN A 520 -11.24 13.83 10.34
N ASP A 521 -10.24 13.17 9.77
CA ASP A 521 -10.05 13.07 8.32
C ASP A 521 -10.74 11.86 7.70
N ALA A 522 -11.14 10.86 8.49
CA ALA A 522 -11.76 9.64 8.00
C ALA A 522 -12.95 9.88 7.06
N PRO A 523 -13.89 10.81 7.33
CA PRO A 523 -14.96 11.13 6.38
C PRO A 523 -14.43 11.71 5.07
N ALA A 524 -13.41 12.58 5.13
CA ALA A 524 -12.79 13.22 3.96
C ALA A 524 -11.99 12.21 3.13
N LEU A 525 -11.25 11.30 3.78
CA LEU A 525 -10.54 10.19 3.14
C LEU A 525 -11.51 9.28 2.38
N LYS A 526 -12.63 8.92 3.01
CA LYS A 526 -13.68 8.09 2.39
C LYS A 526 -14.38 8.78 1.23
N LYS A 527 -14.56 10.10 1.30
CA LYS A 527 -15.26 10.90 0.31
C LYS A 527 -14.41 11.22 -0.93
N ALA A 528 -13.11 11.37 -0.76
CA ALA A 528 -12.19 11.65 -1.86
C ALA A 528 -12.21 10.53 -2.90
N MET A 529 -11.80 10.85 -4.14
CA MET A 529 -11.65 9.82 -5.18
C MET A 529 -10.65 8.74 -4.75
N VAL A 530 -9.60 9.14 -4.02
CA VAL A 530 -8.67 8.24 -3.34
C VAL A 530 -8.30 8.85 -1.99
N GLY A 531 -8.50 8.10 -0.92
CA GLY A 531 -8.00 8.43 0.41
C GLY A 531 -6.68 7.74 0.68
N ILE A 532 -5.70 8.48 1.21
CA ILE A 532 -4.42 7.95 1.67
C ILE A 532 -4.28 8.29 3.15
N ALA A 533 -4.22 7.29 4.02
CA ALA A 533 -4.01 7.48 5.44
C ALA A 533 -2.53 7.34 5.79
N MET A 534 -2.07 8.17 6.75
CA MET A 534 -0.78 7.98 7.41
C MET A 534 -0.90 6.76 8.33
N GLY A 535 0.03 5.82 8.25
CA GLY A 535 -0.12 4.50 8.90
C GLY A 535 0.54 4.37 10.26
N GLY A 536 1.62 5.11 10.53
CA GLY A 536 2.37 5.05 11.79
C GLY A 536 1.81 5.98 12.87
N VAL A 537 1.41 7.20 12.47
CA VAL A 537 0.79 8.22 13.35
C VAL A 537 -0.74 8.17 13.23
N GLY A 538 -1.26 7.68 12.09
CA GLY A 538 -2.67 7.67 11.77
C GLY A 538 -3.50 6.78 12.69
N SER A 539 -4.74 7.20 12.97
CA SER A 539 -5.69 6.38 13.71
C SER A 539 -6.15 5.18 12.89
N ASP A 540 -6.47 4.08 13.57
CA ASP A 540 -7.05 2.89 12.93
C ASP A 540 -8.28 3.24 12.07
N ILE A 541 -9.08 4.20 12.53
CA ILE A 541 -10.29 4.69 11.82
C ILE A 541 -9.90 5.39 10.51
N ALA A 542 -8.83 6.19 10.49
CA ALA A 542 -8.35 6.82 9.26
C ALA A 542 -7.83 5.78 8.27
N VAL A 543 -7.06 4.81 8.75
CA VAL A 543 -6.57 3.70 7.92
C VAL A 543 -7.72 2.88 7.35
N ASP A 544 -8.78 2.60 8.13
CA ASP A 544 -9.95 1.86 7.66
C ASP A 544 -10.80 2.63 6.64
N ALA A 545 -10.82 3.96 6.74
CA ALA A 545 -11.53 4.80 5.79
C ALA A 545 -10.78 5.01 4.46
N ALA A 546 -9.46 4.80 4.44
CA ALA A 546 -8.61 5.07 3.28
C ALA A 546 -8.54 3.91 2.28
N ASP A 547 -8.26 4.23 1.02
CA ASP A 547 -7.99 3.26 -0.05
C ASP A 547 -6.54 2.77 -0.04
N ILE A 548 -5.62 3.59 0.47
CA ILE A 548 -4.19 3.33 0.54
C ILE A 548 -3.69 3.76 1.92
N ALA A 549 -2.83 2.98 2.55
CA ALA A 549 -2.14 3.37 3.77
C ALA A 549 -0.64 3.58 3.51
N LEU A 550 -0.06 4.63 4.10
CA LEU A 550 1.37 4.94 4.05
C LEU A 550 2.01 4.46 5.37
N VAL A 551 2.85 3.43 5.30
CA VAL A 551 3.33 2.69 6.48
C VAL A 551 4.35 3.48 7.31
N ASP A 552 5.24 4.19 6.64
CA ASP A 552 6.39 4.89 7.24
C ASP A 552 6.13 6.38 7.55
N ASP A 553 4.90 6.85 7.37
CA ASP A 553 4.49 8.26 7.51
C ASP A 553 5.31 9.27 6.68
N GLU A 554 6.12 8.80 5.74
CA GLU A 554 6.93 9.66 4.89
C GLU A 554 6.23 9.97 3.56
N VAL A 555 5.72 11.18 3.44
CA VAL A 555 5.04 11.64 2.22
C VAL A 555 5.96 11.77 0.98
N LYS A 556 7.28 11.61 1.16
CA LYS A 556 8.30 11.77 0.10
C LYS A 556 8.08 10.88 -1.14
N GLU A 557 7.51 9.69 -0.96
CA GLU A 557 7.27 8.72 -2.05
C GLU A 557 5.92 8.93 -2.76
N LEU A 558 5.07 9.85 -2.29
CA LEU A 558 3.77 10.15 -2.92
C LEU A 558 3.87 10.57 -4.40
N PRO A 559 4.83 11.42 -4.83
CA PRO A 559 5.01 11.75 -6.23
C PRO A 559 5.37 10.52 -7.08
N HIS A 560 6.08 9.53 -6.49
CA HIS A 560 6.37 8.26 -7.15
C HIS A 560 5.09 7.43 -7.32
N LEU A 561 4.27 7.30 -6.29
CA LEU A 561 3.01 6.54 -6.34
C LEU A 561 2.06 7.07 -7.42
N ILE A 562 1.87 8.38 -7.50
CA ILE A 562 1.03 9.02 -8.53
C ILE A 562 1.62 8.79 -9.93
N ALA A 563 2.92 8.94 -10.09
CA ALA A 563 3.58 8.70 -11.36
C ALA A 563 3.52 7.23 -11.77
N LEU A 564 3.67 6.30 -10.82
CA LEU A 564 3.50 4.86 -11.01
C LEU A 564 2.09 4.51 -11.48
N SER A 565 1.06 5.09 -10.84
CA SER A 565 -0.34 4.91 -11.24
C SER A 565 -0.61 5.39 -12.67
N LYS A 566 -0.09 6.56 -13.06
CA LYS A 566 -0.17 7.07 -14.43
C LYS A 566 0.59 6.16 -15.41
N ARG A 567 1.76 5.66 -15.04
CA ARG A 567 2.56 4.73 -15.85
C ARG A 567 1.86 3.39 -16.01
N MET A 568 1.28 2.84 -14.94
CA MET A 568 0.47 1.62 -14.96
C MET A 568 -0.67 1.74 -15.99
N MET A 569 -1.45 2.84 -15.94
CA MET A 569 -2.53 3.07 -16.89
C MET A 569 -2.06 3.18 -18.34
N THR A 570 -0.89 3.78 -18.56
CA THR A 570 -0.27 3.84 -19.89
C THR A 570 0.14 2.46 -20.37
N THR A 571 0.74 1.65 -19.49
CA THR A 571 1.13 0.25 -19.78
C THR A 571 -0.10 -0.59 -20.13
N ILE A 572 -1.20 -0.49 -19.34
CA ILE A 572 -2.47 -1.19 -19.62
C ILE A 572 -2.98 -0.81 -21.01
N LYS A 573 -3.11 0.49 -21.32
CA LYS A 573 -3.60 0.95 -22.61
C LYS A 573 -2.73 0.46 -23.77
N LEU A 574 -1.41 0.49 -23.60
CA LEU A 574 -0.47 0.00 -24.61
C LEU A 574 -0.63 -1.51 -24.84
N ASN A 575 -0.72 -2.28 -23.77
CA ASN A 575 -0.91 -3.73 -23.82
C ASN A 575 -2.24 -4.10 -24.50
N LEU A 576 -3.34 -3.43 -24.14
CA LEU A 576 -4.65 -3.63 -24.75
C LEU A 576 -4.62 -3.31 -26.26
N SER A 577 -4.02 -2.17 -26.63
CA SER A 577 -3.92 -1.76 -28.04
C SER A 577 -3.06 -2.73 -28.85
N PHE A 578 -1.94 -3.20 -28.27
CA PHE A 578 -1.08 -4.19 -28.89
C PHE A 578 -1.80 -5.52 -29.10
N SER A 579 -2.47 -6.04 -28.07
CA SER A 579 -3.20 -7.31 -28.14
C SER A 579 -4.34 -7.26 -29.17
N MET A 580 -5.12 -6.18 -29.19
CA MET A 580 -6.18 -5.98 -30.19
C MET A 580 -5.62 -5.89 -31.61
N GLY A 581 -4.54 -5.16 -31.79
CA GLY A 581 -3.88 -5.03 -33.11
C GLY A 581 -3.33 -6.35 -33.61
N LEU A 582 -2.70 -7.14 -32.72
CA LEU A 582 -2.18 -8.45 -33.05
C LEU A 582 -3.30 -9.41 -33.46
N ASN A 583 -4.39 -9.48 -32.68
CA ASN A 583 -5.55 -10.32 -32.96
C ASN A 583 -6.21 -9.94 -34.29
N PHE A 584 -6.41 -8.65 -34.56
CA PHE A 584 -6.99 -8.18 -35.81
C PHE A 584 -6.14 -8.58 -37.01
N LEU A 585 -4.82 -8.36 -36.94
CA LEU A 585 -3.90 -8.76 -38.00
C LEU A 585 -3.93 -10.27 -38.25
N ALA A 586 -3.95 -11.04 -37.18
CA ALA A 586 -3.96 -12.50 -37.25
C ALA A 586 -5.26 -13.05 -37.89
N ILE A 587 -6.43 -12.43 -37.64
CA ILE A 587 -7.66 -12.78 -38.35
C ILE A 587 -7.52 -12.55 -39.87
N VAL A 588 -7.04 -11.38 -40.27
CA VAL A 588 -6.88 -11.07 -41.69
C VAL A 588 -5.98 -12.10 -42.37
N LEU A 589 -4.89 -12.48 -41.72
CA LEU A 589 -3.97 -13.50 -42.23
C LEU A 589 -4.59 -14.91 -42.24
N ALA A 590 -5.45 -15.24 -41.27
CA ALA A 590 -6.15 -16.51 -41.23
C ALA A 590 -7.26 -16.61 -42.31
N ILE A 591 -8.02 -15.54 -42.54
CA ILE A 591 -9.04 -15.47 -43.61
C ILE A 591 -8.37 -15.69 -44.98
N THR A 592 -7.22 -15.06 -45.21
CA THR A 592 -6.48 -15.20 -46.47
C THR A 592 -5.78 -16.55 -46.64
N GLY A 593 -5.74 -17.37 -45.57
CA GLY A 593 -5.08 -18.70 -45.60
C GLY A 593 -3.53 -18.63 -45.49
N ILE A 594 -2.99 -17.44 -45.23
CA ILE A 594 -1.53 -17.26 -45.05
C ILE A 594 -1.10 -17.83 -43.69
N LEU A 595 -1.95 -17.69 -42.67
CA LEU A 595 -1.70 -18.17 -41.31
C LEU A 595 -2.32 -19.54 -41.10
N ASN A 596 -1.55 -20.52 -40.67
CA ASN A 596 -2.04 -21.82 -40.23
C ASN A 596 -2.29 -21.86 -38.70
N PRO A 597 -3.02 -22.85 -38.16
CA PRO A 597 -3.38 -22.92 -36.74
C PRO A 597 -2.17 -22.89 -35.80
N VAL A 598 -1.12 -23.62 -36.16
CA VAL A 598 0.13 -23.78 -35.37
C VAL A 598 0.89 -22.46 -35.23
N VAL A 599 1.20 -21.82 -36.36
CA VAL A 599 1.89 -20.52 -36.35
C VAL A 599 1.02 -19.45 -35.69
N GLY A 600 -0.31 -19.54 -35.88
CA GLY A 600 -1.27 -18.68 -35.26
C GLY A 600 -1.24 -18.75 -33.72
N ALA A 601 -1.26 -19.96 -33.16
CA ALA A 601 -1.15 -20.18 -31.72
C ALA A 601 0.19 -19.67 -31.16
N LEU A 602 1.31 -19.93 -31.86
CA LEU A 602 2.63 -19.46 -31.46
C LEU A 602 2.71 -17.93 -31.40
N VAL A 603 2.22 -17.23 -32.44
CA VAL A 603 2.19 -15.76 -32.49
C VAL A 603 1.34 -15.19 -31.38
N HIS A 604 0.16 -15.78 -31.14
CA HIS A 604 -0.74 -15.36 -30.07
C HIS A 604 -0.08 -15.48 -28.68
N ASN A 605 0.53 -16.63 -28.38
CA ASN A 605 1.21 -16.87 -27.11
C ASN A 605 2.44 -15.98 -26.92
N ALA A 606 3.24 -15.75 -27.98
CA ALA A 606 4.33 -14.79 -27.93
C ALA A 606 3.82 -13.37 -27.59
N GLY A 607 2.67 -12.97 -28.15
CA GLY A 607 2.00 -11.72 -27.82
C GLY A 607 1.60 -11.65 -26.35
N SER A 608 1.03 -12.71 -25.78
CA SER A 608 0.65 -12.80 -24.36
C SER A 608 1.87 -12.66 -23.44
N VAL A 609 2.97 -13.37 -23.74
CA VAL A 609 4.23 -13.28 -22.98
C VAL A 609 4.80 -11.85 -23.02
N LEU A 610 4.77 -11.18 -24.17
CA LEU A 610 5.22 -9.79 -24.29
C LEU A 610 4.41 -8.84 -23.42
N VAL A 611 3.09 -9.00 -23.36
CA VAL A 611 2.18 -8.23 -22.50
C VAL A 611 2.52 -8.44 -21.02
N ILE A 612 2.74 -9.68 -20.60
CA ILE A 612 3.11 -10.03 -19.23
C ILE A 612 4.48 -9.41 -18.86
N ILE A 613 5.48 -9.55 -19.74
CA ILE A 613 6.81 -8.97 -19.53
C ILE A 613 6.72 -7.45 -19.41
N ASN A 614 5.98 -6.78 -20.30
CA ASN A 614 5.82 -5.32 -20.26
C ASN A 614 5.13 -4.87 -18.94
N SER A 615 4.12 -5.62 -18.48
CA SER A 615 3.49 -5.38 -17.18
C SER A 615 4.46 -5.59 -16.02
N ALA A 616 5.24 -6.66 -16.03
CA ALA A 616 6.21 -6.99 -14.99
C ALA A 616 7.35 -5.96 -14.85
N LEU A 617 7.66 -5.19 -15.91
CA LEU A 617 8.61 -4.08 -15.81
C LEU A 617 8.19 -3.02 -14.81
N LEU A 618 6.89 -2.89 -14.51
CA LEU A 618 6.38 -1.99 -13.47
C LEU A 618 6.90 -2.33 -12.09
N LEU A 619 7.22 -3.60 -11.77
CA LEU A 619 7.79 -4.01 -10.47
C LEU A 619 9.12 -3.32 -10.12
N LYS A 620 9.89 -2.94 -11.12
CA LYS A 620 11.21 -2.29 -10.98
C LYS A 620 11.20 -0.84 -11.47
N TRP A 621 10.04 -0.36 -11.91
CA TRP A 621 9.95 1.00 -12.42
C TRP A 621 10.14 2.01 -11.30
N ARG A 622 10.95 3.03 -11.56
CA ARG A 622 11.14 4.18 -10.68
C ARG A 622 11.07 5.46 -11.49
N LYS A 623 10.39 6.46 -10.98
CA LYS A 623 10.40 7.79 -11.59
C LYS A 623 11.86 8.29 -11.56
N ARG A 624 12.43 8.61 -12.72
CA ARG A 624 13.73 9.30 -12.77
C ARG A 624 13.56 10.68 -12.13
N LYS A 625 14.52 11.04 -11.26
CA LYS A 625 14.56 12.35 -10.58
C LYS A 625 14.67 13.48 -11.60
#